data_8a6960a6878e8b57bc96611948b80844
#
_entry.id   8a6960a6878e8b57bc96611948b80844
#
_cell.length_a   1.000
_cell.length_b   1.000
_cell.length_c   1.000
_cell.angle_alpha   90.00
_cell.angle_beta   90.00
_cell.angle_gamma   90.00
#
_symmetry.space_group_name_H-M   'P 1'
#
loop_
_entity.id
_entity.type
_entity.pdbx_description
1 polymer ?
#
loop_
_entity_poly.entity_id
_entity_poly.type
_entity_poly.pdbx_seq_one_letter_code
_entity_poly.pdbx_strand_id
1 'polypeptide(L)'
;GLEDVKDELATSLPYGKQRRLEIARALATDPTLLLLDEPAAGMNPQETLELAEFIKEIRTKFHKTILLIEHHMDLVMGIADRIYVLDFGKLIARGTPEEIQNNERVIDAYLGVADDAED
;
A
#
# COMPACT_ATOMS: atom_id res chain seq x y z
N GLY A 1 6.80 -1.52 -15.41
CA GLY A 1 7.82 -1.57 -15.74
C GLY A 1 9.28 -1.46 -15.34
N LEU A 2 9.99 -2.60 -15.41
CA LEU A 2 11.42 -2.63 -15.12
C LEU A 2 12.26 -3.01 -16.35
N GLU A 3 11.65 -3.11 -17.55
CA GLU A 3 12.32 -3.55 -18.78
C GLU A 3 13.49 -2.63 -19.16
N ASP A 4 13.34 -1.33 -18.96
CA ASP A 4 14.36 -0.33 -19.30
C ASP A 4 15.58 -0.40 -18.38
N VAL A 5 15.48 -1.03 -17.22
CA VAL A 5 16.57 -1.15 -16.23
C VAL A 5 16.94 -2.60 -15.91
N LYS A 6 16.46 -3.55 -16.72
CA LYS A 6 16.62 -4.99 -16.43
C LYS A 6 18.08 -5.45 -16.34
N ASP A 7 18.99 -4.78 -17.02
CA ASP A 7 20.41 -5.13 -17.04
C ASP A 7 21.26 -4.33 -16.05
N GLU A 8 20.63 -3.46 -15.27
CA GLU A 8 21.33 -2.69 -14.25
C GLU A 8 21.43 -3.46 -12.93
N LEU A 9 22.43 -3.11 -12.11
CA LEU A 9 22.55 -3.66 -10.77
C LEU A 9 21.36 -3.21 -9.92
N ALA A 10 20.77 -4.14 -9.15
CA ALA A 10 19.63 -3.83 -8.29
C ALA A 10 19.92 -2.69 -7.32
N THR A 11 21.15 -2.64 -6.78
CA THR A 11 21.56 -1.61 -5.82
C THR A 11 21.73 -0.23 -6.44
N SER A 12 21.81 -0.13 -7.78
CA SER A 12 21.95 1.14 -8.48
C SER A 12 20.60 1.76 -8.84
N LEU A 13 19.50 1.05 -8.63
CA LEU A 13 18.15 1.53 -8.95
C LEU A 13 17.69 2.62 -7.98
N PRO A 14 16.88 3.60 -8.45
CA PRO A 14 16.17 4.49 -7.54
C PRO A 14 15.30 3.70 -6.56
N TYR A 15 15.05 4.27 -5.39
CA TYR A 15 14.34 3.60 -4.31
C TYR A 15 12.99 3.00 -4.74
N GLY A 16 12.18 3.76 -5.46
CA GLY A 16 10.88 3.26 -5.94
C GLY A 16 11.00 2.05 -6.84
N LYS A 17 12.04 2.00 -7.69
CA LYS A 17 12.29 0.85 -8.56
C LYS A 17 12.84 -0.34 -7.78
N GLN A 18 13.62 -0.09 -6.73
CA GLN A 18 14.08 -1.15 -5.83
C GLN A 18 12.90 -1.84 -5.15
N ARG A 19 11.90 -1.06 -4.68
CA ARG A 19 10.68 -1.61 -4.10
C ARG A 19 9.89 -2.45 -5.10
N ARG A 20 9.77 -1.98 -6.35
CA ARG A 20 9.12 -2.75 -7.41
C ARG A 20 9.83 -4.06 -7.69
N LEU A 21 11.16 -4.04 -7.66
CA LEU A 21 11.96 -5.26 -7.84
C LEU A 21 11.71 -6.27 -6.71
N GLU A 22 11.63 -5.81 -5.47
CA GLU A 22 11.32 -6.67 -4.32
C GLU A 22 9.97 -7.35 -4.50
N ILE A 23 8.95 -6.60 -4.92
CA ILE A 23 7.61 -7.13 -5.17
C ILE A 23 7.63 -8.11 -6.35
N ALA A 24 8.34 -7.77 -7.43
CA ALA A 24 8.49 -8.64 -8.60
C ALA A 24 9.14 -9.97 -8.22
N ARG A 25 10.13 -9.96 -7.35
CA ARG A 25 10.78 -11.18 -6.84
C ARG A 25 9.77 -12.06 -6.10
N ALA A 26 8.94 -11.47 -5.26
CA ALA A 26 7.91 -12.20 -4.55
C ALA A 26 6.89 -12.79 -5.54
N LEU A 27 6.50 -12.02 -6.56
CA LEU A 27 5.57 -12.49 -7.60
C LEU A 27 6.14 -13.66 -8.42
N ALA A 28 7.46 -13.69 -8.60
CA ALA A 28 8.12 -14.76 -9.38
C ALA A 28 7.92 -16.14 -8.75
N THR A 29 7.60 -16.22 -7.46
CA THR A 29 7.28 -17.49 -6.79
C THR A 29 5.85 -17.97 -7.06
N ASP A 30 5.07 -17.18 -7.81
CA ASP A 30 3.67 -17.43 -8.16
C ASP A 30 2.77 -17.70 -6.93
N PRO A 31 2.73 -16.79 -5.96
CA PRO A 31 1.92 -16.97 -4.76
C PRO A 31 0.43 -16.74 -5.06
N THR A 32 -0.44 -17.35 -4.28
CA THR A 32 -1.86 -17.01 -4.31
C THR A 32 -2.15 -15.79 -3.42
N LEU A 33 -1.36 -15.60 -2.38
CA LEU A 33 -1.46 -14.48 -1.46
C LEU A 33 -0.12 -13.74 -1.40
N LEU A 34 -0.15 -12.46 -1.69
CA LEU A 34 1.02 -11.58 -1.60
C LEU A 34 0.88 -10.69 -0.37
N LEU A 35 1.89 -10.71 0.49
CA LEU A 35 1.93 -9.91 1.73
C LEU A 35 2.87 -8.72 1.52
N LEU A 36 2.34 -7.51 1.68
CA LEU A 36 3.11 -6.27 1.54
C LEU A 36 3.05 -5.49 2.86
N ASP A 37 4.19 -5.33 3.51
CA ASP A 37 4.31 -4.64 4.79
C ASP A 37 4.93 -3.26 4.58
N GLU A 38 4.10 -2.23 4.71
CA GLU A 38 4.46 -0.82 4.54
C GLU A 38 5.31 -0.56 3.29
N PRO A 39 4.83 -0.98 2.10
CA PRO A 39 5.65 -0.85 0.89
C PRO A 39 5.91 0.59 0.46
N ALA A 40 5.11 1.55 0.92
CA ALA A 40 5.29 2.97 0.60
C ALA A 40 6.21 3.71 1.58
N ALA A 41 6.77 3.03 2.58
CA ALA A 41 7.66 3.67 3.56
C ALA A 41 8.85 4.33 2.88
N GLY A 42 9.07 5.61 3.17
CA GLY A 42 10.18 6.38 2.60
C GLY A 42 9.95 6.90 1.19
N MET A 43 8.78 6.70 0.62
CA MET A 43 8.44 7.19 -0.73
C MET A 43 7.88 8.61 -0.70
N ASN A 44 8.18 9.38 -1.75
CA ASN A 44 7.53 10.67 -1.97
C ASN A 44 6.12 10.45 -2.56
N PRO A 45 5.28 11.50 -2.65
CA PRO A 45 3.92 11.35 -3.18
C PRO A 45 3.83 10.75 -4.58
N GLN A 46 4.74 11.12 -5.48
CA GLN A 46 4.75 10.59 -6.84
C GLN A 46 5.07 9.11 -6.86
N GLU A 47 6.07 8.69 -6.11
CA GLU A 47 6.44 7.28 -5.99
C GLU A 47 5.31 6.46 -5.37
N THR A 48 4.60 7.04 -4.40
CA THR A 48 3.45 6.39 -3.76
C THR A 48 2.31 6.16 -4.75
N LEU A 49 2.03 7.14 -5.62
CA LEU A 49 1.03 6.99 -6.68
C LEU A 49 1.41 5.89 -7.67
N GLU A 50 2.67 5.85 -8.07
CA GLU A 50 3.17 4.82 -8.98
C GLU A 50 3.09 3.43 -8.35
N LEU A 51 3.39 3.33 -7.06
CA LEU A 51 3.25 2.08 -6.32
C LEU A 51 1.79 1.63 -6.26
N ALA A 52 0.87 2.56 -6.02
CA ALA A 52 -0.57 2.25 -5.98
C ALA A 52 -1.04 1.66 -7.32
N GLU A 53 -0.63 2.25 -8.43
CA GLU A 53 -0.97 1.75 -9.75
C GLU A 53 -0.37 0.37 -10.02
N PHE A 54 0.86 0.15 -9.56
CA PHE A 54 1.52 -1.14 -9.68
C PHE A 54 0.78 -2.23 -8.90
N ILE A 55 0.35 -1.92 -7.67
CA ILE A 55 -0.41 -2.88 -6.84
C ILE A 55 -1.76 -3.21 -7.50
N LYS A 56 -2.43 -2.22 -8.07
CA LYS A 56 -3.68 -2.45 -8.82
C LYS A 56 -3.46 -3.37 -10.01
N GLU A 57 -2.37 -3.20 -10.75
CA GLU A 57 -2.02 -4.07 -11.88
C GLU A 57 -1.81 -5.51 -11.43
N ILE A 58 -1.11 -5.71 -10.32
CA ILE A 58 -0.88 -7.05 -9.77
C ILE A 58 -2.22 -7.73 -9.48
N ARG A 59 -3.12 -7.01 -8.83
CA ARG A 59 -4.43 -7.55 -8.48
C ARG A 59 -5.26 -7.92 -9.71
N THR A 60 -5.29 -7.04 -10.71
CA THR A 60 -6.14 -7.24 -11.88
C THR A 60 -5.55 -8.16 -12.93
N LYS A 61 -4.26 -8.00 -13.26
CA LYS A 61 -3.60 -8.78 -14.32
C LYS A 61 -3.18 -10.17 -13.86
N PHE A 62 -2.70 -10.28 -12.62
CA PHE A 62 -2.18 -11.54 -12.10
C PHE A 62 -3.17 -12.28 -11.18
N HIS A 63 -4.32 -11.67 -10.90
CA HIS A 63 -5.38 -12.25 -10.08
C HIS A 63 -4.90 -12.71 -8.71
N LYS A 64 -4.04 -11.92 -8.08
CA LYS A 64 -3.50 -12.24 -6.76
C LYS A 64 -4.34 -11.59 -5.67
N THR A 65 -4.45 -12.28 -4.54
CA THR A 65 -4.97 -11.70 -3.31
C THR A 65 -3.82 -10.99 -2.62
N ILE A 66 -4.04 -9.74 -2.19
CA ILE A 66 -3.00 -8.93 -1.58
C ILE A 66 -3.44 -8.51 -0.18
N LEU A 67 -2.60 -8.81 0.81
CA LEU A 67 -2.76 -8.28 2.16
C LEU A 67 -1.73 -7.16 2.32
N LEU A 68 -2.23 -5.94 2.48
CA LEU A 68 -1.41 -4.74 2.57
C LEU A 68 -1.48 -4.18 3.98
N ILE A 69 -0.31 -3.99 4.60
CA ILE A 69 -0.19 -3.29 5.88
C ILE A 69 0.34 -1.91 5.56
N GLU A 70 -0.43 -0.87 5.90
CA GLU A 70 -0.06 0.50 5.54
C GLU A 70 -0.71 1.51 6.48
N HIS A 71 -0.08 2.66 6.62
CA HIS A 71 -0.64 3.79 7.36
C HIS A 71 -0.85 5.04 6.47
N HIS A 72 -0.48 4.97 5.20
CA HIS A 72 -0.78 6.01 4.21
C HIS A 72 -2.24 5.90 3.79
N MET A 73 -3.11 6.72 4.37
CA MET A 73 -4.55 6.62 4.16
C MET A 73 -4.95 6.79 2.70
N ASP A 74 -4.33 7.73 1.99
CA ASP A 74 -4.64 7.96 0.57
C ASP A 74 -4.35 6.72 -0.27
N LEU A 75 -3.23 6.04 -0.01
CA LEU A 75 -2.89 4.80 -0.71
C LEU A 75 -3.93 3.72 -0.43
N VAL A 76 -4.21 3.48 0.85
CA VAL A 76 -5.14 2.44 1.27
C VAL A 76 -6.54 2.69 0.72
N MET A 77 -7.05 3.91 0.86
CA MET A 77 -8.40 4.27 0.40
C MET A 77 -8.52 4.16 -1.12
N GLY A 78 -7.43 4.37 -1.84
CA GLY A 78 -7.42 4.33 -3.30
C GLY A 78 -7.38 2.93 -3.90
N ILE A 79 -6.89 1.93 -3.18
CA ILE A 79 -6.66 0.60 -3.77
C ILE A 79 -7.31 -0.56 -3.02
N ALA A 80 -7.67 -0.41 -1.77
CA ALA A 80 -8.20 -1.52 -0.98
C ALA A 80 -9.66 -1.82 -1.33
N ASP A 81 -10.00 -3.10 -1.36
CA ASP A 81 -11.39 -3.55 -1.48
C ASP A 81 -12.02 -3.61 -0.10
N ARG A 82 -11.23 -3.98 0.90
CA ARG A 82 -11.69 -4.14 2.28
C ARG A 82 -10.57 -3.74 3.23
N ILE A 83 -10.95 -3.04 4.31
CA ILE A 83 -9.99 -2.50 5.27
C ILE A 83 -10.32 -2.99 6.67
N TYR A 84 -9.27 -3.38 7.39
CA TYR A 84 -9.33 -3.70 8.82
C TYR A 84 -8.46 -2.68 9.53
N VAL A 85 -9.04 -1.94 10.48
CA VAL A 85 -8.32 -0.86 11.17
C VAL A 85 -7.93 -1.32 12.57
N LEU A 86 -6.64 -1.22 12.85
CA LEU A 86 -6.08 -1.54 14.17
C LEU A 86 -5.66 -0.26 14.86
N ASP A 87 -5.90 -0.19 16.16
CA ASP A 87 -5.46 0.89 17.03
C ASP A 87 -4.94 0.27 18.33
N PHE A 88 -3.67 0.50 18.62
CA PHE A 88 -2.99 -0.13 19.76
C PHE A 88 -3.21 -1.66 19.80
N GLY A 89 -3.10 -2.32 18.64
CA GLY A 89 -3.23 -3.78 18.54
C GLY A 89 -4.65 -4.30 18.59
N LYS A 90 -5.66 -3.44 18.64
CA LYS A 90 -7.07 -3.84 18.69
C LYS A 90 -7.78 -3.49 17.40
N LEU A 91 -8.62 -4.40 16.91
CA LEU A 91 -9.47 -4.15 15.76
C LEU A 91 -10.58 -3.18 16.16
N ILE A 92 -10.60 -1.98 15.60
CA ILE A 92 -11.60 -0.97 15.91
C ILE A 92 -12.65 -0.80 14.82
N ALA A 93 -12.35 -1.21 13.58
CA ALA A 93 -13.29 -1.10 12.46
C ALA A 93 -12.90 -2.04 11.34
N ARG A 94 -13.89 -2.40 10.51
CA ARG A 94 -13.69 -3.15 9.26
C ARG A 94 -14.77 -2.77 8.27
N GLY A 95 -14.45 -2.81 7.00
CA GLY A 95 -15.41 -2.50 5.95
C GLY A 95 -14.75 -2.04 4.67
N THR A 96 -15.57 -1.49 3.78
CA THR A 96 -15.11 -0.88 2.53
C THR A 96 -14.40 0.44 2.84
N PRO A 97 -13.60 0.98 1.89
CA PRO A 97 -12.99 2.30 2.07
C PRO A 97 -14.02 3.38 2.44
N GLU A 98 -15.18 3.37 1.80
CA GLU A 98 -16.23 4.34 2.09
C GLU A 98 -16.72 4.24 3.54
N GLU A 99 -17.00 3.02 4.01
CA GLU A 99 -17.43 2.79 5.38
C GLU A 99 -16.38 3.23 6.39
N ILE A 100 -15.10 2.96 6.09
CA ILE A 100 -13.98 3.31 6.98
C ILE A 100 -13.80 4.83 7.05
N GLN A 101 -13.91 5.54 5.93
CA GLN A 101 -13.78 7.01 5.90
C GLN A 101 -14.87 7.70 6.74
N ASN A 102 -16.02 7.08 6.86
CA ASN A 102 -17.16 7.62 7.60
C ASN A 102 -17.28 7.10 9.03
N ASN A 103 -16.34 6.27 9.46
CA ASN A 103 -16.35 5.69 10.81
C ASN A 103 -15.72 6.66 11.80
N GLU A 104 -16.49 7.11 12.80
CA GLU A 104 -16.02 8.09 13.79
C GLU A 104 -14.80 7.64 14.58
N ARG A 105 -14.71 6.36 14.93
CA ARG A 105 -13.55 5.83 15.67
C ARG A 105 -12.27 5.90 14.83
N VAL A 106 -12.38 5.66 13.54
CA VAL A 106 -11.25 5.75 12.61
C VAL A 106 -10.83 7.20 12.42
N ILE A 107 -11.81 8.10 12.26
CA ILE A 107 -11.55 9.54 12.14
C ILE A 107 -10.79 10.03 13.37
N ASP A 108 -11.24 9.67 14.56
CA ASP A 108 -10.60 10.06 15.81
C ASP A 108 -9.18 9.49 15.95
N ALA A 109 -8.97 8.24 15.55
CA ALA A 109 -7.68 7.56 15.71
C ALA A 109 -6.64 7.96 14.66
N TYR A 110 -7.05 8.21 13.43
CA TYR A 110 -6.13 8.41 12.31
C TYR A 110 -6.34 9.69 11.51
N LEU A 111 -7.57 10.06 11.24
CA LEU A 111 -7.88 11.17 10.34
C LEU A 111 -8.03 12.49 11.09
N GLY A 112 -8.63 12.46 12.27
CA GLY A 112 -8.83 13.65 13.09
C GLY A 112 -7.54 14.23 13.67
N VAL A 113 -6.57 13.37 13.96
CA VAL A 113 -5.28 13.79 14.54
C VAL A 113 -4.51 14.67 13.56
N ALA A 114 -4.61 14.41 12.26
CA ALA A 114 -3.94 15.21 11.24
C ALA A 114 -4.49 16.64 11.20
N ASP A 115 -5.79 16.81 11.34
CA ASP A 115 -6.43 18.12 11.36
C ASP A 115 -6.05 18.89 12.62
N ASP A 116 -6.01 18.22 13.76
CA ASP A 116 -5.59 18.84 15.03
C ASP A 116 -4.14 19.27 14.98
N ALA A 117 -3.29 18.54 14.29
CA ALA A 117 -1.87 18.85 14.18
C ALA A 117 -1.61 20.08 13.29
N GLU A 118 -2.52 20.42 12.40
CA GLU A 118 -2.40 21.58 11.52
C GLU A 118 -2.87 22.87 12.20
N ASP A 119 -3.65 22.76 13.25
CA ASP A 119 -4.14 23.88 14.04
C ASP A 119 -3.10 24.35 15.05
#